data_7c9878db2756c04cd53bd29d3ae7c8b7
#
_entry.id   7c9878db2756c04cd53bd29d3ae7c8b7
#
_cell.length_a   1.000
_cell.length_b   1.000
_cell.length_c   1.000
_cell.angle_alpha   90.00
_cell.angle_beta   90.00
_cell.angle_gamma   90.00
#
_symmetry.space_group_name_H-M   'P 1'
#
loop_
_entity.id
_entity.type
_entity.pdbx_description
1 polymer ?
#
loop_
_entity_poly.entity_id
_entity_poly.type
_entity_poly.pdbx_seq_one_letter_code
_entity_poly.pdbx_strand_id
1 'polypeptide(L)'
;MGYAVKELFYTLQGEGSHSGRAAVFCRFAGCNLWTGRESDRARAECRFCDTDFIGTDGPGGGKFPSAEALADAILACWNHGTLSHPERRFVVLTGGEPLLQVDSALCRSLHARGFYIAVETNGTQPLPSGPSEDRIDWVCLSPKAGTQLVLHAGDELKLVFPQPGAEPERFADLPFSAFFLQPMDGPERVPNTAAAVSYCQTHPRWRLSLQTHKLIGIP
;
A
#
# COMPACT_ATOMS: atom_id res chain seq x y z
N MET A 1 6.80 -16.48 -12.89
CA MET A 1 6.41 -15.16 -13.48
C MET A 1 7.45 -14.15 -13.03
N GLY A 2 7.82 -13.16 -13.85
CA GLY A 2 8.77 -12.12 -13.42
C GLY A 2 8.05 -10.94 -12.80
N TYR A 3 8.76 -10.16 -11.97
CA TYR A 3 8.23 -9.01 -11.25
C TYR A 3 8.95 -7.74 -11.69
N ALA A 4 8.20 -6.67 -11.94
CA ALA A 4 8.71 -5.34 -12.25
C ALA A 4 8.54 -4.44 -11.03
N VAL A 5 9.65 -4.09 -10.40
CA VAL A 5 9.68 -3.30 -9.16
C VAL A 5 10.26 -1.92 -9.46
N LYS A 6 9.52 -0.87 -9.14
CA LYS A 6 9.98 0.51 -9.29
C LYS A 6 11.14 0.79 -8.34
N GLU A 7 10.97 0.41 -7.06
CA GLU A 7 11.97 0.64 -6.03
C GLU A 7 11.80 -0.29 -4.83
N LEU A 8 12.92 -0.52 -4.11
CA LEU A 8 12.99 -1.19 -2.82
C LEU A 8 13.73 -0.29 -1.85
N PHE A 9 13.14 0.00 -0.70
CA PHE A 9 13.79 0.82 0.33
C PHE A 9 13.35 0.43 1.74
N TYR A 10 14.25 0.59 2.70
CA TYR A 10 13.99 0.38 4.12
C TYR A 10 13.63 1.71 4.78
N THR A 11 12.50 1.75 5.48
CA THR A 11 12.00 2.95 6.14
C THR A 11 11.05 2.59 7.29
N LEU A 12 10.27 3.56 7.77
CA LEU A 12 9.14 3.34 8.67
C LEU A 12 7.84 3.42 7.87
N GLN A 13 6.89 2.51 8.14
CA GLN A 13 5.51 2.68 7.66
C GLN A 13 4.97 4.00 8.21
N GLY A 14 4.54 4.88 7.31
CA GLY A 14 4.08 6.23 7.67
C GLY A 14 2.57 6.35 7.85
N GLU A 15 1.79 5.28 7.61
CA GLU A 15 0.34 5.32 7.48
C GLU A 15 -0.35 4.17 8.22
N GLY A 16 -1.62 4.37 8.57
CA GLY A 16 -2.52 3.34 9.07
C GLY A 16 -2.09 2.67 10.37
N SER A 17 -2.51 1.42 10.55
CA SER A 17 -2.32 0.64 11.77
C SER A 17 -0.86 0.35 12.10
N HIS A 18 -0.02 0.26 11.09
CA HIS A 18 1.41 -0.05 11.25
C HIS A 18 2.32 1.18 11.25
N SER A 19 1.77 2.38 11.36
CA SER A 19 2.56 3.62 11.41
C SER A 19 3.63 3.57 12.50
N GLY A 20 4.87 3.96 12.13
CA GLY A 20 6.05 3.89 12.98
C GLY A 20 6.78 2.55 12.99
N ARG A 21 6.25 1.51 12.35
CA ARG A 21 6.90 0.20 12.25
C ARG A 21 7.95 0.18 11.14
N ALA A 22 9.15 -0.30 11.45
CA ALA A 22 10.21 -0.51 10.46
C ALA A 22 9.77 -1.54 9.39
N ALA A 23 9.98 -1.23 8.12
CA ALA A 23 9.55 -2.04 6.99
C ALA A 23 10.48 -1.91 5.78
N VAL A 24 10.48 -2.92 4.94
CA VAL A 24 10.91 -2.78 3.55
C VAL A 24 9.68 -2.46 2.71
N PHE A 25 9.73 -1.38 1.96
CA PHE A 25 8.74 -1.07 0.94
C PHE A 25 9.18 -1.65 -0.40
N CYS A 26 8.32 -2.49 -0.97
CA CYS A 26 8.46 -3.00 -2.33
C CYS A 26 7.39 -2.34 -3.20
N ARG A 27 7.80 -1.33 -3.97
CA ARG A 27 6.92 -0.61 -4.88
C ARG A 27 6.94 -1.23 -6.26
N PHE A 28 5.86 -1.91 -6.62
CA PHE A 28 5.67 -2.48 -7.96
C PHE A 28 5.41 -1.41 -9.01
N ALA A 29 5.91 -1.65 -10.21
CA ALA A 29 5.64 -0.80 -11.36
C ALA A 29 4.27 -1.12 -11.97
N GLY A 30 3.57 -0.07 -12.42
CA GLY A 30 2.29 -0.17 -13.12
C GLY A 30 1.05 -0.14 -12.22
N CYS A 31 -0.04 0.38 -12.78
CA CYS A 31 -1.34 0.48 -12.14
C CYS A 31 -2.45 0.29 -13.18
N ASN A 32 -3.57 -0.29 -12.78
CA ASN A 32 -4.74 -0.44 -13.65
C ASN A 32 -5.69 0.78 -13.62
N LEU A 33 -5.51 1.74 -12.70
CA LEU A 33 -6.37 2.92 -12.57
C LEU A 33 -5.79 4.19 -13.17
N TRP A 34 -4.48 4.18 -13.44
CA TRP A 34 -3.77 5.29 -14.07
C TRP A 34 -2.48 4.79 -14.73
N THR A 35 -2.12 5.40 -15.86
CA THR A 35 -0.87 5.05 -16.57
C THR A 35 0.39 5.59 -15.88
N GLY A 36 0.23 6.49 -14.91
CA GLY A 36 1.31 7.22 -14.26
C GLY A 36 1.78 8.46 -15.04
N ARG A 37 1.29 8.68 -16.26
CA ARG A 37 1.67 9.82 -17.09
C ARG A 37 0.78 11.01 -16.84
N GLU A 38 1.35 12.17 -16.58
CA GLU A 38 0.61 13.40 -16.30
C GLU A 38 -0.36 13.80 -17.44
N SER A 39 0.03 13.54 -18.70
CA SER A 39 -0.83 13.75 -19.87
C SER A 39 -2.18 13.02 -19.81
N ASP A 40 -2.25 11.92 -19.08
CA ASP A 40 -3.43 11.05 -19.00
C ASP A 40 -4.22 11.25 -17.70
N ARG A 41 -3.71 12.05 -16.76
CA ARG A 41 -4.32 12.25 -15.41
C ARG A 41 -5.79 12.67 -15.47
N ALA A 42 -6.15 13.55 -16.39
CA ALA A 42 -7.53 14.02 -16.53
C ALA A 42 -8.53 12.91 -16.88
N ARG A 43 -8.05 11.81 -17.49
CA ARG A 43 -8.86 10.64 -17.88
C ARG A 43 -8.67 9.44 -16.95
N ALA A 44 -7.79 9.55 -15.95
CA ALA A 44 -7.54 8.49 -15.00
C ALA A 44 -8.73 8.29 -14.04
N GLU A 45 -8.96 7.06 -13.62
CA GLU A 45 -9.89 6.77 -12.51
C GLU A 45 -9.33 7.36 -11.20
N CYS A 46 -8.04 7.17 -10.93
CA CYS A 46 -7.36 7.75 -9.78
C CYS A 46 -6.59 9.02 -10.19
N ARG A 47 -7.22 10.19 -10.04
CA ARG A 47 -6.65 11.49 -10.48
C ARG A 47 -5.73 12.16 -9.46
N PHE A 48 -5.79 11.76 -8.21
CA PHE A 48 -5.03 12.36 -7.10
C PHE A 48 -3.81 11.54 -6.68
N CYS A 49 -3.41 10.54 -7.48
CA CYS A 49 -2.26 9.71 -7.17
C CYS A 49 -0.98 10.55 -7.09
N ASP A 50 -0.26 10.44 -5.97
CA ASP A 50 1.00 11.13 -5.68
C ASP A 50 2.22 10.19 -5.77
N THR A 51 2.01 8.95 -6.24
CA THR A 51 3.04 7.91 -6.30
C THR A 51 3.67 7.81 -7.68
N ASP A 52 5.00 7.83 -7.77
CA ASP A 52 5.72 7.42 -8.96
C ASP A 52 5.89 5.90 -8.98
N PHE A 53 5.24 5.25 -9.92
CA PHE A 53 5.32 3.82 -10.16
C PHE A 53 5.70 3.47 -11.61
N ILE A 54 6.22 4.45 -12.36
CA ILE A 54 6.64 4.24 -13.75
C ILE A 54 8.07 3.71 -13.80
N GLY A 55 8.28 2.67 -14.60
CA GLY A 55 9.61 2.09 -14.81
C GLY A 55 10.09 1.24 -13.63
N THR A 56 11.37 0.91 -13.65
CA THR A 56 12.03 0.05 -12.65
C THR A 56 13.40 0.62 -12.25
N ASP A 57 13.53 1.93 -12.28
CA ASP A 57 14.78 2.70 -12.22
C ASP A 57 15.03 3.38 -10.86
N GLY A 58 14.14 3.19 -9.90
CA GLY A 58 14.34 3.68 -8.53
C GLY A 58 15.37 2.86 -7.75
N PRO A 59 15.76 3.32 -6.55
CA PRO A 59 16.71 2.60 -5.69
C PRO A 59 16.27 1.15 -5.44
N GLY A 60 17.15 0.18 -5.67
CA GLY A 60 16.84 -1.24 -5.52
C GLY A 60 15.78 -1.80 -6.48
N GLY A 61 15.27 -0.97 -7.40
CA GLY A 61 14.32 -1.37 -8.44
C GLY A 61 14.94 -2.26 -9.51
N GLY A 62 14.07 -2.89 -10.30
CA GLY A 62 14.52 -3.80 -11.36
C GLY A 62 13.44 -4.75 -11.85
N LYS A 63 13.85 -5.64 -12.75
CA LYS A 63 13.04 -6.79 -13.19
C LYS A 63 13.60 -8.04 -12.54
N PHE A 64 12.80 -8.68 -11.71
CA PHE A 64 13.19 -9.91 -10.99
C PHE A 64 12.60 -11.12 -11.71
N PRO A 65 13.43 -12.12 -12.06
CA PRO A 65 12.97 -13.26 -12.88
C PRO A 65 12.11 -14.26 -12.13
N SER A 66 12.17 -14.27 -10.80
CA SER A 66 11.42 -15.21 -9.96
C SER A 66 11.04 -14.62 -8.60
N ALA A 67 10.14 -15.29 -7.89
CA ALA A 67 9.73 -14.94 -6.53
C ALA A 67 10.91 -14.98 -5.54
N GLU A 68 11.78 -16.00 -5.68
CA GLU A 68 12.98 -16.15 -4.85
C GLU A 68 13.92 -14.96 -5.05
N ALA A 69 14.17 -14.56 -6.32
CA ALA A 69 15.07 -13.45 -6.62
C ALA A 69 14.56 -12.13 -6.02
N LEU A 70 13.23 -11.88 -6.07
CA LEU A 70 12.65 -10.69 -5.45
C LEU A 70 12.70 -10.78 -3.92
N ALA A 71 12.35 -11.93 -3.35
CA ALA A 71 12.37 -12.12 -1.91
C ALA A 71 13.81 -12.02 -1.32
N ASP A 72 14.83 -12.45 -2.06
CA ASP A 72 16.24 -12.27 -1.67
C ASP A 72 16.66 -10.80 -1.70
N ALA A 73 16.20 -10.04 -2.69
CA ALA A 73 16.46 -8.60 -2.76
C ALA A 73 15.77 -7.84 -1.60
N ILE A 74 14.53 -8.21 -1.26
CA ILE A 74 13.80 -7.66 -0.11
C ILE A 74 14.54 -7.99 1.20
N LEU A 75 15.03 -9.23 1.36
CA LEU A 75 15.81 -9.64 2.52
C LEU A 75 17.13 -8.86 2.62
N ALA A 76 17.82 -8.68 1.49
CA ALA A 76 19.04 -7.87 1.45
C ALA A 76 18.75 -6.40 1.88
N CYS A 77 17.66 -5.82 1.39
CA CYS A 77 17.23 -4.47 1.77
C CYS A 77 16.96 -4.37 3.28
N TRP A 78 16.25 -5.34 3.88
CA TRP A 78 16.04 -5.41 5.33
C TRP A 78 17.34 -5.49 6.09
N ASN A 79 18.26 -6.36 5.70
CA ASN A 79 19.54 -6.56 6.38
C ASN A 79 20.48 -5.34 6.30
N HIS A 80 20.35 -4.53 5.25
CA HIS A 80 21.08 -3.25 5.16
C HIS A 80 20.51 -2.18 6.08
N GLY A 81 19.21 -2.20 6.37
CA GLY A 81 18.52 -1.21 7.18
C GLY A 81 18.54 -1.49 8.69
N THR A 82 18.86 -2.72 9.12
CA THR A 82 18.74 -3.13 10.52
C THR A 82 19.89 -4.01 11.01
N LEU A 83 20.14 -3.97 12.33
CA LEU A 83 21.07 -4.86 13.02
C LEU A 83 20.42 -6.20 13.36
N SER A 84 19.93 -6.95 12.35
CA SER A 84 19.46 -8.33 12.47
C SER A 84 18.39 -8.61 13.55
N HIS A 85 17.13 -8.35 13.23
CA HIS A 85 15.98 -8.83 14.00
C HIS A 85 15.07 -9.67 13.10
N PRO A 86 15.41 -10.96 12.85
CA PRO A 86 14.67 -11.80 11.89
C PRO A 86 13.21 -12.01 12.31
N GLU A 87 12.91 -12.03 13.60
CA GLU A 87 11.57 -12.20 14.15
C GLU A 87 10.63 -11.01 13.91
N ARG A 88 11.14 -9.91 13.38
CA ARG A 88 10.38 -8.67 13.15
C ARG A 88 10.36 -8.23 11.70
N ARG A 89 10.79 -9.09 10.78
CA ARG A 89 10.80 -8.76 9.35
C ARG A 89 9.41 -8.37 8.88
N PHE A 90 9.32 -7.21 8.25
CA PHE A 90 8.07 -6.66 7.75
C PHE A 90 8.29 -6.09 6.36
N VAL A 91 7.44 -6.48 5.42
CA VAL A 91 7.44 -5.94 4.06
C VAL A 91 6.06 -5.36 3.74
N VAL A 92 6.05 -4.19 3.13
CA VAL A 92 4.86 -3.55 2.56
C VAL A 92 4.94 -3.65 1.05
N LEU A 93 4.09 -4.48 0.48
CA LEU A 93 3.91 -4.62 -0.96
C LEU A 93 2.95 -3.53 -1.43
N THR A 94 3.48 -2.58 -2.18
CA THR A 94 2.75 -1.39 -2.64
C THR A 94 3.10 -1.09 -4.10
N GLY A 95 2.81 0.11 -4.59
CA GLY A 95 3.21 0.53 -5.92
C GLY A 95 2.15 1.38 -6.59
N GLY A 96 1.92 1.13 -7.90
CA GLY A 96 0.67 1.49 -8.54
C GLY A 96 -0.44 0.59 -8.01
N GLU A 97 -0.52 -0.65 -8.55
CA GLU A 97 -1.37 -1.71 -7.97
C GLU A 97 -0.55 -2.99 -7.85
N PRO A 98 -0.15 -3.39 -6.61
CA PRO A 98 0.72 -4.55 -6.40
C PRO A 98 0.06 -5.87 -6.78
N LEU A 99 -1.26 -6.00 -6.62
CA LEU A 99 -1.97 -7.25 -6.91
C LEU A 99 -2.05 -7.60 -8.41
N LEU A 100 -1.58 -6.72 -9.29
CA LEU A 100 -1.34 -7.09 -10.70
C LEU A 100 -0.16 -8.06 -10.85
N GLN A 101 0.73 -8.12 -9.85
CA GLN A 101 1.96 -8.91 -9.91
C GLN A 101 2.15 -9.84 -8.72
N VAL A 102 1.66 -9.47 -7.53
CA VAL A 102 1.79 -10.28 -6.31
C VAL A 102 1.03 -11.59 -6.48
N ASP A 103 1.73 -12.69 -6.32
CA ASP A 103 1.19 -14.06 -6.42
C ASP A 103 1.57 -14.91 -5.19
N SER A 104 0.99 -16.11 -5.11
CA SER A 104 1.23 -17.05 -4.03
C SER A 104 2.70 -17.50 -3.93
N ALA A 105 3.43 -17.52 -5.06
CA ALA A 105 4.84 -17.90 -5.06
C ALA A 105 5.70 -16.85 -4.33
N LEU A 106 5.39 -15.56 -4.53
CA LEU A 106 6.09 -14.49 -3.83
C LEU A 106 5.76 -14.51 -2.33
N CYS A 107 4.48 -14.69 -1.96
CA CYS A 107 4.09 -14.78 -0.54
C CYS A 107 4.84 -15.92 0.16
N ARG A 108 4.85 -17.11 -0.43
CA ARG A 108 5.59 -18.28 0.09
C ARG A 108 7.09 -18.00 0.25
N SER A 109 7.69 -17.36 -0.76
CA SER A 109 9.13 -17.03 -0.74
C SER A 109 9.48 -16.02 0.36
N LEU A 110 8.60 -15.06 0.62
CA LEU A 110 8.74 -14.07 1.70
C LEU A 110 8.55 -14.71 3.07
N HIS A 111 7.52 -15.55 3.25
CA HIS A 111 7.28 -16.28 4.51
C HIS A 111 8.45 -17.23 4.83
N ALA A 112 9.01 -17.93 3.82
CA ALA A 112 10.19 -18.75 4.00
C ALA A 112 11.41 -17.97 4.53
N ARG A 113 11.43 -16.64 4.32
CA ARG A 113 12.45 -15.72 4.85
C ARG A 113 12.02 -15.00 6.14
N GLY A 114 10.89 -15.41 6.73
CA GLY A 114 10.38 -14.88 7.99
C GLY A 114 9.76 -13.48 7.92
N PHE A 115 9.28 -13.06 6.74
CA PHE A 115 8.57 -11.79 6.61
C PHE A 115 7.09 -11.92 6.99
N TYR A 116 6.59 -10.93 7.73
CA TYR A 116 5.19 -10.57 7.81
C TYR A 116 4.86 -9.67 6.61
N ILE A 117 3.83 -10.00 5.85
CA ILE A 117 3.53 -9.40 4.55
C ILE A 117 2.29 -8.53 4.66
N ALA A 118 2.43 -7.23 4.42
CA ALA A 118 1.31 -6.33 4.21
C ALA A 118 1.18 -5.94 2.74
N VAL A 119 -0.05 -5.69 2.29
CA VAL A 119 -0.34 -5.12 0.97
C VAL A 119 -1.12 -3.83 1.11
N GLU A 120 -0.76 -2.83 0.32
CA GLU A 120 -1.52 -1.60 0.08
C GLU A 120 -2.13 -1.68 -1.32
N THR A 121 -3.45 -1.87 -1.41
CA THR A 121 -4.15 -2.12 -2.69
C THR A 121 -5.35 -1.21 -2.88
N ASN A 122 -5.68 -0.92 -4.13
CA ASN A 122 -6.92 -0.23 -4.50
C ASN A 122 -8.16 -1.16 -4.44
N GLY A 123 -7.96 -2.47 -4.27
CA GLY A 123 -9.02 -3.46 -4.10
C GLY A 123 -9.72 -3.92 -5.37
N THR A 124 -9.21 -3.57 -6.55
CA THR A 124 -9.82 -3.96 -7.84
C THR A 124 -9.28 -5.28 -8.37
N GLN A 125 -8.34 -5.90 -7.67
CA GLN A 125 -7.73 -7.18 -8.03
C GLN A 125 -7.93 -8.20 -6.91
N PRO A 126 -8.02 -9.51 -7.21
CA PRO A 126 -8.13 -10.55 -6.19
C PRO A 126 -6.82 -10.72 -5.43
N LEU A 127 -6.91 -11.15 -4.18
CA LEU A 127 -5.75 -11.59 -3.39
C LEU A 127 -5.21 -12.94 -3.90
N PRO A 128 -3.92 -13.21 -3.71
CA PRO A 128 -3.37 -14.55 -3.85
C PRO A 128 -4.15 -15.55 -2.99
N SER A 129 -4.41 -16.74 -3.54
CA SER A 129 -5.17 -17.80 -2.88
C SER A 129 -4.29 -19.02 -2.62
N GLY A 130 -4.63 -19.80 -1.59
CA GLY A 130 -3.87 -21.01 -1.24
C GLY A 130 -3.81 -21.23 0.28
N PRO A 131 -2.91 -22.11 0.76
CA PRO A 131 -2.58 -22.28 2.17
C PRO A 131 -2.11 -20.98 2.83
N SER A 132 -1.93 -20.98 4.15
CA SER A 132 -1.53 -19.79 4.91
C SER A 132 -0.24 -19.16 4.41
N GLU A 133 0.74 -19.98 4.07
CA GLU A 133 2.05 -19.55 3.55
C GLU A 133 2.00 -18.89 2.16
N ASP A 134 0.89 -19.04 1.45
CA ASP A 134 0.65 -18.47 0.14
C ASP A 134 -0.14 -17.15 0.19
N ARG A 135 -0.51 -16.69 1.39
CA ARG A 135 -1.40 -15.54 1.62
C ARG A 135 -0.64 -14.32 2.12
N ILE A 136 -1.30 -13.19 2.03
CA ILE A 136 -0.88 -11.92 2.63
C ILE A 136 -1.39 -11.90 4.07
N ASP A 137 -0.55 -11.43 5.02
CA ASP A 137 -0.87 -11.40 6.45
C ASP A 137 -1.70 -10.17 6.86
N TRP A 138 -1.57 -9.07 6.13
CA TRP A 138 -2.28 -7.81 6.40
C TRP A 138 -2.73 -7.16 5.10
N VAL A 139 -4.03 -6.98 4.94
CA VAL A 139 -4.63 -6.36 3.76
C VAL A 139 -5.13 -4.96 4.11
N CYS A 140 -4.46 -3.94 3.59
CA CYS A 140 -4.90 -2.56 3.61
C CYS A 140 -5.58 -2.22 2.28
N LEU A 141 -6.90 -2.03 2.32
CA LEU A 141 -7.70 -1.59 1.18
C LEU A 141 -7.82 -0.07 1.15
N SER A 142 -7.44 0.54 0.05
CA SER A 142 -7.62 1.97 -0.22
C SER A 142 -8.56 2.18 -1.42
N PRO A 143 -9.89 2.22 -1.22
CA PRO A 143 -10.85 2.31 -2.32
C PRO A 143 -10.70 3.62 -3.10
N LYS A 144 -10.97 3.56 -4.40
CA LYS A 144 -10.97 4.71 -5.30
C LYS A 144 -12.37 4.94 -5.87
N ALA A 145 -12.80 6.19 -5.91
CA ALA A 145 -14.09 6.57 -6.48
C ALA A 145 -14.22 6.09 -7.92
N GLY A 146 -15.41 5.64 -8.29
CA GLY A 146 -15.70 5.18 -9.66
C GLY A 146 -15.22 3.75 -9.97
N THR A 147 -14.49 3.10 -9.05
CA THR A 147 -14.01 1.73 -9.28
C THR A 147 -14.95 0.66 -8.72
N GLN A 148 -14.93 -0.50 -9.34
CA GLN A 148 -15.60 -1.68 -8.80
C GLN A 148 -14.62 -2.44 -7.91
N LEU A 149 -14.97 -2.58 -6.64
CA LEU A 149 -14.19 -3.38 -5.70
C LEU A 149 -14.40 -4.88 -5.99
N VAL A 150 -13.29 -5.62 -5.95
CA VAL A 150 -13.23 -7.08 -5.90
C VAL A 150 -13.03 -7.52 -4.44
N LEU A 151 -12.28 -6.73 -3.67
CA LEU A 151 -12.04 -6.99 -2.25
C LEU A 151 -13.10 -6.28 -1.41
N HIS A 152 -13.83 -7.05 -0.63
CA HIS A 152 -14.88 -6.55 0.28
C HIS A 152 -14.56 -6.82 1.75
N ALA A 153 -13.38 -7.37 2.06
CA ALA A 153 -12.92 -7.69 3.40
C ALA A 153 -11.40 -7.57 3.49
N GLY A 154 -10.89 -7.34 4.67
CA GLY A 154 -9.46 -7.22 4.96
C GLY A 154 -9.22 -6.77 6.39
N ASP A 155 -8.02 -6.33 6.69
CA ASP A 155 -7.63 -5.91 8.04
C ASP A 155 -7.84 -4.41 8.25
N GLU A 156 -7.52 -3.62 7.24
CA GLU A 156 -7.55 -2.16 7.29
C GLU A 156 -8.23 -1.59 6.04
N LEU A 157 -9.15 -0.65 6.23
CA LEU A 157 -9.69 0.20 5.18
C LEU A 157 -9.17 1.63 5.41
N LYS A 158 -8.36 2.12 4.48
CA LYS A 158 -7.74 3.45 4.52
C LYS A 158 -8.24 4.28 3.35
N LEU A 159 -9.16 5.20 3.63
CA LEU A 159 -9.81 6.03 2.63
C LEU A 159 -9.14 7.39 2.52
N VAL A 160 -8.69 7.75 1.33
CA VAL A 160 -8.25 9.13 1.05
C VAL A 160 -9.45 10.07 1.14
N PHE A 161 -9.33 11.16 1.90
CA PHE A 161 -10.45 12.03 2.24
C PHE A 161 -10.10 13.53 2.14
N PRO A 162 -11.00 14.36 1.61
CA PRO A 162 -12.28 14.00 0.99
C PRO A 162 -12.07 13.37 -0.41
N GLN A 163 -12.97 12.46 -0.79
CA GLN A 163 -12.94 11.82 -2.09
C GLN A 163 -14.38 11.70 -2.60
N PRO A 164 -14.87 12.67 -3.42
CA PRO A 164 -16.24 12.64 -3.96
C PRO A 164 -16.52 11.33 -4.73
N GLY A 165 -17.61 10.66 -4.38
CA GLY A 165 -17.98 9.37 -4.93
C GLY A 165 -17.40 8.15 -4.18
N ALA A 166 -16.59 8.41 -3.14
CA ALA A 166 -16.11 7.39 -2.20
C ALA A 166 -16.24 7.93 -0.76
N GLU A 167 -17.45 8.27 -0.38
CA GLU A 167 -17.79 8.76 0.96
C GLU A 167 -17.62 7.63 1.99
N PRO A 168 -17.16 7.92 3.23
CA PRO A 168 -16.88 6.90 4.26
C PRO A 168 -18.08 5.98 4.57
N GLU A 169 -19.30 6.50 4.49
CA GLU A 169 -20.54 5.77 4.74
C GLU A 169 -20.73 4.57 3.82
N ARG A 170 -20.20 4.64 2.59
CA ARG A 170 -20.28 3.55 1.61
C ARG A 170 -19.50 2.31 2.02
N PHE A 171 -18.55 2.47 2.92
CA PHE A 171 -17.62 1.41 3.34
C PHE A 171 -17.79 1.03 4.81
N ALA A 172 -18.64 1.76 5.56
CA ALA A 172 -18.75 1.62 7.00
C ALA A 172 -19.19 0.21 7.45
N ASP A 173 -19.96 -0.51 6.63
CA ASP A 173 -20.47 -1.84 6.96
C ASP A 173 -19.58 -2.99 6.45
N LEU A 174 -18.48 -2.67 5.77
CA LEU A 174 -17.55 -3.71 5.32
C LEU A 174 -16.81 -4.34 6.51
N PRO A 175 -16.50 -5.64 6.43
CA PRO A 175 -15.86 -6.40 7.52
C PRO A 175 -14.34 -6.14 7.55
N PHE A 176 -13.97 -4.93 7.96
CA PHE A 176 -12.60 -4.54 8.27
C PHE A 176 -12.42 -4.31 9.76
N SER A 177 -11.24 -4.65 10.29
CA SER A 177 -10.90 -4.49 11.70
C SER A 177 -10.55 -3.04 12.04
N ALA A 178 -10.01 -2.29 11.08
CA ALA A 178 -9.59 -0.91 11.26
C ALA A 178 -10.06 -0.03 10.10
N PHE A 179 -10.49 1.20 10.43
CA PHE A 179 -10.93 2.20 9.46
C PHE A 179 -10.15 3.49 9.64
N PHE A 180 -9.58 4.00 8.54
CA PHE A 180 -8.82 5.22 8.55
C PHE A 180 -9.28 6.21 7.48
N LEU A 181 -9.29 7.49 7.84
CA LEU A 181 -9.33 8.59 6.90
C LEU A 181 -7.93 9.18 6.78
N GLN A 182 -7.45 9.24 5.55
CA GLN A 182 -6.17 9.85 5.22
C GLN A 182 -6.42 11.14 4.44
N PRO A 183 -6.07 12.32 5.00
CA PRO A 183 -6.24 13.56 4.27
C PRO A 183 -5.60 13.51 2.89
N MET A 184 -6.36 13.88 1.84
CA MET A 184 -5.81 13.97 0.49
C MET A 184 -4.69 15.01 0.48
N ASP A 185 -3.52 14.58 0.00
CA ASP A 185 -2.35 15.46 -0.13
C ASP A 185 -2.51 16.44 -1.30
N GLY A 186 -1.69 17.48 -1.30
CA GLY A 186 -1.70 18.53 -2.32
C GLY A 186 -1.98 19.91 -1.75
N PRO A 187 -2.39 20.88 -2.60
CA PRO A 187 -2.62 22.26 -2.19
C PRO A 187 -3.65 22.41 -1.05
N GLU A 188 -4.66 21.53 -1.02
CA GLU A 188 -5.75 21.53 -0.05
C GLU A 188 -5.46 20.65 1.19
N ARG A 189 -4.21 20.22 1.42
CA ARG A 189 -3.88 19.32 2.53
C ARG A 189 -4.33 19.84 3.89
N VAL A 190 -4.18 21.12 4.15
CA VAL A 190 -4.55 21.71 5.46
C VAL A 190 -6.07 21.64 5.69
N PRO A 191 -6.95 22.16 4.81
CA PRO A 191 -8.38 22.00 4.99
C PRO A 191 -8.83 20.52 4.94
N ASN A 192 -8.22 19.68 4.12
CA ASN A 192 -8.52 18.24 4.09
C ASN A 192 -8.20 17.56 5.43
N THR A 193 -7.10 17.95 6.07
CA THR A 193 -6.74 17.45 7.40
C THR A 193 -7.78 17.88 8.44
N ALA A 194 -8.18 19.15 8.44
CA ALA A 194 -9.19 19.64 9.37
C ALA A 194 -10.54 18.91 9.18
N ALA A 195 -10.94 18.67 7.93
CA ALA A 195 -12.15 17.92 7.61
C ALA A 195 -12.07 16.46 8.09
N ALA A 196 -10.95 15.77 7.86
CA ALA A 196 -10.74 14.40 8.33
C ALA A 196 -10.77 14.30 9.87
N VAL A 197 -10.13 15.25 10.56
CA VAL A 197 -10.17 15.34 12.04
C VAL A 197 -11.61 15.50 12.53
N SER A 198 -12.36 16.48 11.98
CA SER A 198 -13.76 16.71 12.34
C SER A 198 -14.62 15.47 12.11
N TYR A 199 -14.43 14.79 10.98
CA TYR A 199 -15.17 13.57 10.69
C TYR A 199 -14.84 12.45 11.69
N CYS A 200 -13.57 12.19 11.99
CA CYS A 200 -13.17 11.18 12.96
C CYS A 200 -13.69 11.47 14.38
N GLN A 201 -13.77 12.74 14.78
CA GLN A 201 -14.32 13.14 16.09
C GLN A 201 -15.81 12.83 16.24
N THR A 202 -16.54 12.90 15.14
CA THR A 202 -18.00 12.63 15.12
C THR A 202 -18.33 11.18 14.74
N HIS A 203 -17.39 10.42 14.21
CA HIS A 203 -17.54 9.03 13.77
C HIS A 203 -16.40 8.15 14.34
N PRO A 204 -16.47 7.77 15.62
CA PRO A 204 -15.35 7.15 16.34
C PRO A 204 -14.88 5.79 15.82
N ARG A 205 -15.60 5.17 14.89
CA ARG A 205 -15.13 4.01 14.14
C ARG A 205 -13.94 4.36 13.21
N TRP A 206 -13.91 5.59 12.69
CA TRP A 206 -12.88 6.10 11.82
C TRP A 206 -11.76 6.76 12.61
N ARG A 207 -10.54 6.43 12.28
CA ARG A 207 -9.31 6.96 12.88
C ARG A 207 -8.58 7.83 11.85
N LEU A 208 -7.86 8.82 12.31
CA LEU A 208 -7.02 9.64 11.44
C LEU A 208 -5.74 8.88 11.09
N SER A 209 -5.41 8.79 9.81
CA SER A 209 -4.09 8.38 9.31
C SER A 209 -3.42 9.58 8.67
N LEU A 210 -2.23 9.93 9.14
CA LEU A 210 -1.39 10.93 8.48
C LEU A 210 -0.33 10.22 7.65
N GLN A 211 0.21 10.93 6.65
CA GLN A 211 1.41 10.52 5.94
C GLN A 211 2.63 10.97 6.74
N THR A 212 2.93 10.28 7.85
CA THR A 212 3.95 10.72 8.81
C THR A 212 5.34 10.76 8.20
N HIS A 213 5.64 9.88 7.23
CA HIS A 213 6.88 9.89 6.47
C HIS A 213 7.13 11.26 5.80
N LYS A 214 6.09 11.89 5.22
CA LYS A 214 6.20 13.24 4.63
C LYS A 214 6.44 14.32 5.68
N LEU A 215 5.90 14.15 6.90
CA LEU A 215 6.06 15.13 7.98
C LEU A 215 7.47 15.10 8.58
N ILE A 216 8.10 13.94 8.63
CA ILE A 216 9.44 13.76 9.21
C ILE A 216 10.55 13.66 8.16
N GLY A 217 10.21 13.74 6.86
CA GLY A 217 11.17 13.81 5.76
C GLY A 217 11.93 12.50 5.49
N ILE A 218 11.29 11.35 5.67
CA ILE A 218 11.83 10.03 5.29
C ILE A 218 11.10 9.49 4.05
N PRO A 219 11.72 8.54 3.30
CA PRO A 219 11.09 7.93 2.14
C PRO A 219 9.84 7.12 2.50
#